data_ac926c795fe8b264486b5cb99956a1b5
#
_entry.id   ac926c795fe8b264486b5cb99956a1b5
#
_cell.length_a   1.000
_cell.length_b   1.000
_cell.length_c   1.000
_cell.angle_alpha   90.00
_cell.angle_beta   90.00
_cell.angle_gamma   90.00
#
_symmetry.space_group_name_H-M   'P 1'
#
loop_
_entity.id
_entity.type
_entity.pdbx_description
1 polymer ?
#
loop_
_entity_poly.entity_id
_entity_poly.type
_entity_poly.pdbx_seq_one_letter_code
_entity_poly.pdbx_strand_id
1 'polypeptide(L)'
;MCRLLGYATAGFNLSLNAVLGQDNVEDFRELSEIHNDGWGVAQLSDPAEAPHVRDGGAPTPETGTRIYKSTIAARHDSTFEALADEPSRGAIWHLRLASSNLPLIMENQHPFYANGLSFIHNGDISDANGRNIVTNRSYPVIHSVFLSTGGRSDSAI
;
A
#
# COMPACT_ATOMS: atom_id res chain seq x y z
N MET A 1 4.80 -2.21 15.72
CA MET A 1 4.38 -1.03 14.90
C MET A 1 4.93 -1.18 13.50
N CYS A 2 4.11 -0.93 12.48
CA CYS A 2 4.48 -1.06 11.07
C CYS A 2 5.39 0.08 10.58
N ARG A 3 5.84 0.03 9.32
CA ARG A 3 6.51 1.13 8.62
C ARG A 3 5.72 1.50 7.38
N LEU A 4 5.57 2.80 7.19
CA LEU A 4 4.80 3.39 6.12
C LEU A 4 5.66 4.37 5.35
N LEU A 5 5.52 4.36 4.03
CA LEU A 5 6.14 5.30 3.13
C LEU A 5 5.13 5.69 2.06
N GLY A 6 5.10 6.94 1.66
CA GLY A 6 4.22 7.39 0.58
C GLY A 6 4.82 8.55 -0.18
N TYR A 7 4.53 8.60 -1.49
CA TYR A 7 4.85 9.74 -2.33
C TYR A 7 3.75 9.99 -3.36
N ALA A 8 3.69 11.20 -3.83
CA ALA A 8 2.86 11.60 -4.96
C ALA A 8 3.62 12.59 -5.85
N THR A 9 3.45 12.47 -7.15
CA THR A 9 4.09 13.33 -8.13
C THR A 9 3.07 14.24 -8.82
N ALA A 10 3.51 15.42 -9.25
CA ALA A 10 2.63 16.37 -9.93
C ALA A 10 2.53 16.04 -11.43
N GLY A 11 1.93 14.88 -11.77
CA GLY A 11 1.66 14.49 -13.16
C GLY A 11 2.80 13.74 -13.87
N PHE A 12 3.84 13.35 -13.16
CA PHE A 12 4.93 12.54 -13.70
C PHE A 12 4.87 11.11 -13.14
N ASN A 13 5.28 10.14 -13.94
CA ASN A 13 5.51 8.79 -13.45
C ASN A 13 6.96 8.69 -12.98
N LEU A 14 7.18 8.43 -11.70
CA LEU A 14 8.49 8.19 -11.10
C LEU A 14 8.47 6.88 -10.32
N SER A 15 9.57 6.16 -10.36
CA SER A 15 9.76 4.98 -9.51
C SER A 15 10.10 5.40 -8.07
N LEU A 16 9.94 4.50 -7.12
CA LEU A 16 10.35 4.75 -5.74
C LEU A 16 11.84 5.06 -5.67
N ASN A 17 12.67 4.32 -6.44
CA ASN A 17 14.11 4.57 -6.55
C ASN A 17 14.45 5.94 -7.13
N ALA A 18 13.66 6.44 -8.08
CA ALA A 18 13.85 7.79 -8.63
C ALA A 18 13.48 8.89 -7.63
N VAL A 19 12.51 8.65 -6.74
CA VAL A 19 12.04 9.63 -5.74
C VAL A 19 12.98 9.70 -4.53
N LEU A 20 13.42 8.57 -4.02
CA LEU A 20 14.17 8.50 -2.76
C LEU A 20 15.66 8.25 -2.92
N GLY A 21 16.08 7.70 -4.05
CA GLY A 21 17.41 7.10 -4.24
C GLY A 21 17.46 5.65 -3.74
N GLN A 22 18.28 4.85 -4.43
CA GLN A 22 18.36 3.41 -4.20
C GLN A 22 18.76 3.04 -2.77
N ASP A 23 19.70 3.77 -2.17
CA ASP A 23 20.17 3.51 -0.80
C ASP A 23 19.04 3.66 0.24
N ASN A 24 18.23 4.72 0.12
CA ASN A 24 17.10 4.95 1.04
C ASN A 24 15.97 3.91 0.83
N VAL A 25 15.79 3.42 -0.39
CA VAL A 25 14.82 2.36 -0.68
C VAL A 25 15.28 1.04 -0.09
N GLU A 26 16.58 0.73 -0.19
CA GLU A 26 17.15 -0.46 0.45
C GLU A 26 17.07 -0.37 1.98
N ASP A 27 17.41 0.78 2.57
CA ASP A 27 17.25 1.02 4.01
C ASP A 27 15.79 0.79 4.46
N PHE A 28 14.82 1.28 3.69
CA PHE A 28 13.41 1.02 3.97
C PHE A 28 13.07 -0.47 3.87
N ARG A 29 13.56 -1.16 2.84
CA ARG A 29 13.35 -2.59 2.62
C ARG A 29 13.95 -3.42 3.77
N GLU A 30 15.16 -3.08 4.23
CA GLU A 30 15.84 -3.76 5.33
C GLU A 30 15.13 -3.60 6.68
N LEU A 31 14.28 -2.57 6.87
CA LEU A 31 13.41 -2.50 8.05
C LEU A 31 12.48 -3.71 8.16
N SER A 32 12.27 -4.46 7.07
CA SER A 32 11.51 -5.71 7.08
C SER A 32 12.23 -6.88 7.80
N GLU A 33 13.45 -6.67 8.30
CA GLU A 33 14.07 -7.59 9.25
C GLU A 33 13.26 -7.65 10.56
N ILE A 34 12.78 -6.51 11.02
CA ILE A 34 11.94 -6.39 12.22
C ILE A 34 10.46 -6.47 11.85
N HIS A 35 10.07 -5.82 10.73
CA HIS A 35 8.68 -5.75 10.24
C HIS A 35 8.43 -6.88 9.25
N ASN A 36 8.54 -8.13 9.71
CA ASN A 36 8.67 -9.31 8.86
C ASN A 36 7.37 -10.07 8.61
N ASP A 37 6.22 -9.52 9.01
CA ASP A 37 4.91 -10.15 8.88
C ASP A 37 4.23 -9.86 7.53
N GLY A 38 5.04 -9.46 6.55
CA GLY A 38 4.62 -9.16 5.20
C GLY A 38 4.73 -7.68 4.82
N TRP A 39 4.37 -7.40 3.59
CA TRP A 39 4.41 -6.04 3.03
C TRP A 39 3.37 -5.87 1.93
N GLY A 40 3.19 -4.63 1.50
CA GLY A 40 2.40 -4.36 0.32
C GLY A 40 2.51 -2.92 -0.15
N VAL A 41 2.04 -2.71 -1.37
CA VAL A 41 2.07 -1.42 -2.05
C VAL A 41 0.79 -1.18 -2.83
N ALA A 42 0.34 0.06 -2.87
CA ALA A 42 -0.62 0.55 -3.85
C ALA A 42 0.07 1.63 -4.68
N GLN A 43 0.03 1.48 -6.01
CA GLN A 43 0.61 2.41 -6.98
C GLN A 43 -0.49 2.99 -7.85
N LEU A 44 -0.46 4.31 -8.07
CA LEU A 44 -1.31 5.00 -9.03
C LEU A 44 -0.68 4.89 -10.42
N SER A 45 -1.34 4.14 -11.30
CA SER A 45 -0.98 4.04 -12.72
C SER A 45 -1.96 4.86 -13.55
N ASP A 46 -1.52 5.29 -14.72
CA ASP A 46 -2.47 5.83 -15.69
C ASP A 46 -3.39 4.70 -16.18
N PRO A 47 -4.71 4.89 -16.23
CA PRO A 47 -5.63 3.85 -16.73
C PRO A 47 -5.29 3.33 -18.13
N ALA A 48 -4.64 4.16 -18.95
CA ALA A 48 -4.18 3.79 -20.28
C ALA A 48 -2.89 2.94 -20.28
N GLU A 49 -2.14 2.96 -19.20
CA GLU A 49 -0.84 2.29 -19.05
C GLU A 49 -0.88 1.15 -18.03
N ALA A 50 -2.05 0.78 -17.52
CA ALA A 50 -2.17 -0.30 -16.54
C ALA A 50 -1.64 -1.61 -17.12
N PRO A 51 -0.43 -2.05 -16.78
CA PRO A 51 0.10 -3.30 -17.30
C PRO A 51 -0.61 -4.47 -16.63
N HIS A 52 -0.74 -5.51 -17.40
CA HIS A 52 -1.35 -6.77 -17.06
C HIS A 52 -0.87 -7.30 -15.70
N VAL A 53 -1.84 -7.76 -14.92
CA VAL A 53 -1.73 -8.40 -13.61
C VAL A 53 -0.53 -9.33 -13.49
N ARG A 54 0.29 -9.14 -12.46
CA ARG A 54 1.11 -10.20 -11.89
C ARG A 54 0.40 -10.72 -10.65
N ASP A 55 0.46 -12.04 -10.45
CA ASP A 55 -0.23 -12.77 -9.39
C ASP A 55 -0.15 -12.07 -8.03
N GLY A 56 -1.29 -11.78 -7.43
CA GLY A 56 -1.44 -11.23 -6.09
C GLY A 56 -2.36 -10.01 -5.96
N GLY A 57 -2.61 -9.25 -6.99
CA GLY A 57 -3.51 -8.12 -6.95
C GLY A 57 -4.25 -7.94 -8.27
N ALA A 58 -5.56 -8.01 -8.27
CA ALA A 58 -6.33 -7.63 -9.43
C ALA A 58 -6.23 -6.11 -9.63
N PRO A 59 -5.85 -5.59 -10.82
CA PRO A 59 -6.06 -4.20 -11.12
C PRO A 59 -7.56 -3.97 -11.08
N THR A 60 -7.99 -2.90 -10.45
CA THR A 60 -9.35 -2.44 -10.64
C THR A 60 -9.35 -1.64 -11.94
N PRO A 61 -9.97 -2.13 -13.02
CA PRO A 61 -9.86 -1.53 -14.35
C PRO A 61 -10.35 -0.08 -14.41
N GLU A 62 -11.11 0.33 -13.42
CA GLU A 62 -11.82 1.61 -13.41
C GLU A 62 -11.05 2.74 -12.71
N THR A 63 -9.98 2.45 -11.99
CA THR A 63 -9.37 3.45 -11.09
C THR A 63 -7.87 3.70 -11.30
N GLY A 64 -7.18 2.95 -12.15
CA GLY A 64 -5.74 3.09 -12.35
C GLY A 64 -4.91 2.84 -11.09
N THR A 65 -5.43 2.09 -10.12
CA THR A 65 -4.68 1.68 -8.92
C THR A 65 -4.29 0.22 -9.04
N ARG A 66 -3.02 -0.05 -8.87
CA ARG A 66 -2.48 -1.41 -8.77
C ARG A 66 -2.07 -1.69 -7.34
N ILE A 67 -2.46 -2.85 -6.81
CA ILE A 67 -2.15 -3.26 -5.45
C ILE A 67 -1.41 -4.60 -5.48
N TYR A 68 -0.33 -4.66 -4.75
CA TYR A 68 0.39 -5.89 -4.45
C TYR A 68 0.48 -6.07 -2.93
N LYS A 69 0.35 -7.32 -2.48
CA LYS A 69 0.50 -7.72 -1.08
C LYS A 69 1.25 -9.03 -0.99
N SER A 70 1.99 -9.20 0.08
CA SER A 70 2.74 -10.42 0.37
C SER A 70 2.76 -10.67 1.87
N THR A 71 2.70 -11.93 2.29
CA THR A 71 2.94 -12.36 3.68
C THR A 71 4.42 -12.65 3.95
N ILE A 72 5.27 -12.55 2.93
CA ILE A 72 6.73 -12.69 3.05
C ILE A 72 7.33 -11.32 3.38
N ALA A 73 8.38 -11.27 4.18
CA ALA A 73 9.10 -10.04 4.44
C ALA A 73 9.69 -9.44 3.16
N ALA A 74 9.65 -8.12 3.01
CA ALA A 74 10.07 -7.42 1.79
C ALA A 74 11.52 -7.75 1.38
N ARG A 75 12.43 -7.93 2.35
CA ARG A 75 13.83 -8.32 2.10
C ARG A 75 14.00 -9.70 1.43
N HIS A 76 12.99 -10.56 1.52
CA HIS A 76 12.99 -11.90 0.95
C HIS A 76 12.09 -12.04 -0.27
N ASP A 77 11.50 -10.94 -0.73
CA ASP A 77 10.58 -10.91 -1.87
C ASP A 77 11.16 -10.05 -2.99
N SER A 78 11.64 -10.69 -4.06
CA SER A 78 12.20 -9.98 -5.23
C SER A 78 11.18 -9.09 -5.94
N THR A 79 9.89 -9.28 -5.70
CA THR A 79 8.84 -8.43 -6.25
C THR A 79 8.91 -7.01 -5.68
N PHE A 80 9.47 -6.83 -4.47
CA PHE A 80 9.69 -5.50 -3.90
C PHE A 80 10.58 -4.64 -4.79
N GLU A 81 11.73 -5.17 -5.20
CA GLU A 81 12.69 -4.46 -6.08
C GLU A 81 12.05 -4.13 -7.44
N ALA A 82 11.37 -5.11 -8.03
CA ALA A 82 10.71 -4.90 -9.31
C ALA A 82 9.66 -3.78 -9.26
N LEU A 83 8.86 -3.72 -8.17
CA LEU A 83 7.85 -2.67 -7.99
C LEU A 83 8.46 -1.33 -7.57
N ALA A 84 9.61 -1.33 -6.87
CA ALA A 84 10.34 -0.12 -6.52
C ALA A 84 10.95 0.58 -7.75
N ASP A 85 11.26 -0.15 -8.80
CA ASP A 85 11.72 0.37 -10.09
C ASP A 85 10.58 0.79 -11.03
N GLU A 86 9.36 0.36 -10.74
CA GLU A 86 8.23 0.61 -11.62
C GLU A 86 7.70 2.03 -11.45
N PRO A 87 7.61 2.83 -12.54
CA PRO A 87 7.14 4.21 -12.46
C PRO A 87 5.64 4.28 -12.14
N SER A 88 5.28 5.22 -11.28
CA SER A 88 3.89 5.54 -10.94
C SER A 88 3.72 7.01 -10.57
N ARG A 89 2.49 7.53 -10.66
CA ARG A 89 2.18 8.91 -10.24
C ARG A 89 2.15 9.10 -8.74
N GLY A 90 2.20 8.03 -8.01
CA GLY A 90 2.25 8.01 -6.55
C GLY A 90 2.10 6.60 -6.03
N ALA A 91 2.60 6.36 -4.84
CA ALA A 91 2.50 5.07 -4.19
C ALA A 91 2.44 5.20 -2.68
N ILE A 92 1.84 4.20 -2.04
CA ILE A 92 1.91 3.98 -0.59
C ILE A 92 2.42 2.56 -0.34
N TRP A 93 3.45 2.46 0.49
CA TRP A 93 4.15 1.23 0.84
C TRP A 93 4.00 0.94 2.32
N HIS A 94 3.87 -0.32 2.67
CA HIS A 94 3.65 -0.75 4.03
C HIS A 94 4.48 -1.99 4.35
N LEU A 95 5.30 -1.92 5.41
CA LEU A 95 5.94 -3.07 6.02
C LEU A 95 5.21 -3.42 7.31
N ARG A 96 4.76 -4.65 7.42
CA ARG A 96 3.89 -5.08 8.51
C ARG A 96 4.68 -5.67 9.68
N LEU A 97 4.30 -5.23 10.88
CA LEU A 97 4.55 -5.95 12.12
C LEU A 97 3.18 -6.13 12.80
N ALA A 98 2.68 -7.35 12.77
CA ALA A 98 1.35 -7.66 13.27
C ALA A 98 1.27 -7.45 14.80
N SER A 99 0.13 -6.96 15.24
CA SER A 99 -0.20 -6.99 16.67
C SER A 99 -0.44 -8.43 17.11
N SER A 100 -0.23 -8.69 18.40
CA SER A 100 -0.43 -10.01 18.99
C SER A 100 -1.80 -10.57 18.65
N ASN A 101 -1.85 -11.83 18.24
CA ASN A 101 -3.06 -12.58 17.88
C ASN A 101 -3.75 -12.18 16.56
N LEU A 102 -3.15 -11.35 15.71
CA LEU A 102 -3.69 -11.12 14.37
C LEU A 102 -3.13 -12.17 13.39
N PRO A 103 -3.98 -12.87 12.62
CA PRO A 103 -3.53 -13.84 11.64
C PRO A 103 -2.63 -13.21 10.57
N LEU A 104 -1.59 -13.95 10.17
CA LEU A 104 -0.70 -13.60 9.06
C LEU A 104 -1.30 -14.13 7.75
N ILE A 105 -2.39 -13.51 7.32
CA ILE A 105 -3.12 -13.84 6.09
C ILE A 105 -3.15 -12.64 5.15
N MET A 106 -3.36 -12.91 3.87
CA MET A 106 -3.34 -11.89 2.82
C MET A 106 -4.40 -10.80 3.03
N GLU A 107 -5.56 -11.18 3.55
CA GLU A 107 -6.67 -10.27 3.82
C GLU A 107 -6.32 -9.20 4.87
N ASN A 108 -5.39 -9.51 5.76
CA ASN A 108 -4.91 -8.60 6.80
C ASN A 108 -3.69 -7.79 6.38
N GLN A 109 -3.16 -8.01 5.17
CA GLN A 109 -2.08 -7.19 4.63
C GLN A 109 -2.60 -5.86 4.11
N HIS A 110 -1.83 -4.79 4.34
CA HIS A 110 -2.04 -3.50 3.71
C HIS A 110 -1.36 -3.45 2.32
N PRO A 111 -1.80 -2.55 1.43
CA PRO A 111 -2.91 -1.59 1.58
C PRO A 111 -4.28 -2.25 1.50
N PHE A 112 -5.26 -1.63 2.15
CA PHE A 112 -6.68 -1.89 1.87
C PHE A 112 -7.16 -0.96 0.76
N TYR A 113 -8.17 -1.42 0.01
CA TYR A 113 -8.74 -0.66 -1.09
C TYR A 113 -10.26 -0.70 -1.05
N ALA A 114 -10.88 0.48 -1.15
CA ALA A 114 -12.32 0.61 -1.32
C ALA A 114 -12.67 1.96 -1.98
N ASN A 115 -13.65 1.96 -2.84
CA ASN A 115 -14.23 3.17 -3.45
C ASN A 115 -13.18 4.12 -4.06
N GLY A 116 -12.17 3.59 -4.76
CA GLY A 116 -11.12 4.39 -5.37
C GLY A 116 -10.03 4.89 -4.41
N LEU A 117 -10.08 4.50 -3.14
CA LEU A 117 -9.13 4.89 -2.12
C LEU A 117 -8.28 3.71 -1.68
N SER A 118 -6.97 3.90 -1.65
CA SER A 118 -6.04 2.99 -1.01
C SER A 118 -5.64 3.51 0.36
N PHE A 119 -5.52 2.61 1.32
CA PHE A 119 -5.35 2.94 2.72
C PHE A 119 -4.30 2.06 3.39
N ILE A 120 -3.38 2.70 4.09
CA ILE A 120 -2.42 2.05 5.00
C ILE A 120 -2.47 2.70 6.38
N HIS A 121 -2.21 1.93 7.42
CA HIS A 121 -2.18 2.49 8.75
C HIS A 121 -1.15 1.79 9.65
N ASN A 122 -0.73 2.46 10.70
CA ASN A 122 0.15 1.94 11.72
C ASN A 122 -0.51 2.09 13.10
N GLY A 123 -0.74 0.96 13.78
CA GLY A 123 -1.36 0.90 15.08
C GLY A 123 -2.59 -0.01 15.11
N ASP A 124 -3.28 -0.02 16.23
CA ASP A 124 -4.53 -0.74 16.45
C ASP A 124 -5.66 0.26 16.64
N ILE A 125 -6.76 0.05 15.95
CA ILE A 125 -7.98 0.82 16.15
C ILE A 125 -9.00 -0.12 16.75
N SER A 126 -9.45 0.21 17.97
CA SER A 126 -10.43 -0.59 18.69
C SER A 126 -11.76 0.15 18.85
N ASP A 127 -12.85 -0.60 18.88
CA ASP A 127 -14.16 -0.07 19.27
C ASP A 127 -14.21 0.23 20.78
N ALA A 128 -15.34 0.77 21.24
CA ALA A 128 -15.56 1.08 22.66
C ALA A 128 -15.49 -0.16 23.58
N ASN A 129 -15.52 -1.38 23.03
CA ASN A 129 -15.40 -2.63 23.75
C ASN A 129 -14.00 -3.23 23.67
N GLY A 130 -13.02 -2.49 23.12
CA GLY A 130 -11.63 -2.94 22.95
C GLY A 130 -11.42 -3.95 21.84
N ARG A 131 -12.38 -4.14 20.93
CA ARG A 131 -12.23 -5.02 19.77
C ARG A 131 -11.52 -4.27 18.64
N ASN A 132 -10.49 -4.89 18.07
CA ASN A 132 -9.82 -4.33 16.90
C ASN A 132 -10.81 -4.28 15.71
N ILE A 133 -11.04 -3.07 15.18
CA ILE A 133 -12.01 -2.82 14.11
C ILE A 133 -11.37 -2.57 12.75
N VAL A 134 -10.05 -2.52 12.67
CA VAL A 134 -9.33 -2.41 11.40
C VAL A 134 -9.04 -3.79 10.85
N THR A 135 -10.08 -4.40 10.33
CA THR A 135 -9.98 -5.59 9.49
C THR A 135 -10.45 -5.22 8.08
N ASN A 136 -10.28 -6.11 7.13
CA ASN A 136 -10.72 -5.92 5.73
C ASN A 136 -12.23 -5.58 5.57
N ARG A 137 -12.99 -5.48 6.65
CA ARG A 137 -14.45 -5.23 6.66
C ARG A 137 -14.88 -3.88 7.25
N SER A 138 -13.97 -3.12 7.85
CA SER A 138 -14.39 -1.88 8.54
C SER A 138 -13.37 -0.77 8.34
N TYR A 139 -13.80 0.32 7.74
CA TYR A 139 -13.02 1.52 7.51
C TYR A 139 -13.49 2.66 8.42
N PRO A 140 -12.94 2.85 9.60
CA PRO A 140 -12.96 4.18 10.21
C PRO A 140 -11.60 4.85 10.03
N VAL A 141 -11.66 6.05 9.54
CA VAL A 141 -10.54 6.93 9.22
C VAL A 141 -9.99 7.56 10.48
N ILE A 142 -8.76 7.28 10.86
CA ILE A 142 -7.97 8.21 11.68
C ILE A 142 -6.47 7.88 11.53
N HIS A 143 -5.65 8.88 11.17
CA HIS A 143 -4.18 8.81 11.01
C HIS A 143 -3.66 7.86 9.92
N SER A 144 -4.04 8.17 8.69
CA SER A 144 -3.82 7.29 7.56
C SER A 144 -3.31 8.06 6.36
N VAL A 145 -2.46 7.44 5.58
CA VAL A 145 -2.07 7.97 4.28
C VAL A 145 -3.05 7.43 3.24
N PHE A 146 -3.70 8.36 2.54
CA PHE A 146 -4.60 8.03 1.43
C PHE A 146 -3.94 8.35 0.12
N LEU A 147 -4.11 7.45 -0.83
CA LEU A 147 -3.80 7.67 -2.22
C LEU A 147 -5.11 7.62 -3.00
N SER A 148 -5.47 8.73 -3.66
CA SER A 148 -6.70 8.85 -4.43
C SER A 148 -6.38 8.93 -5.92
N THR A 149 -7.17 8.26 -6.74
CA THR A 149 -7.06 8.28 -8.20
C THR A 149 -7.50 9.61 -8.84
N GLY A 150 -8.00 10.57 -8.05
CA GLY A 150 -8.32 11.92 -8.55
C GLY A 150 -9.46 11.95 -9.57
N GLY A 151 -10.44 11.08 -9.46
CA GLY A 151 -11.69 11.22 -10.20
C GLY A 151 -12.37 12.52 -9.78
N ARG A 152 -12.54 13.46 -10.71
CA ARG A 152 -13.43 14.61 -10.49
C ARG A 152 -14.81 14.06 -10.13
N SER A 153 -15.24 14.27 -8.92
CA SER A 153 -16.65 14.21 -8.61
C SER A 153 -17.27 15.54 -9.11
N ASP A 154 -17.71 15.55 -10.36
CA ASP A 154 -18.75 16.49 -10.77
C ASP A 154 -20.04 16.04 -10.07
N SER A 155 -20.27 16.54 -8.91
CA SER A 155 -21.57 16.52 -8.27
C SER A 155 -21.75 17.87 -7.61
N ALA A 156 -22.36 18.74 -8.40
CA ALA A 156 -23.08 19.89 -7.91
C ALA A 156 -24.19 19.46 -6.94
N ILE A 157 -24.41 20.32 -6.01
CA ILE A 157 -25.50 20.61 -5.07
C ILE A 157 -25.18 20.24 -3.64
#